data_4c3a0815ea38747025255575fd1b024e
#
_entry.id   4c3a0815ea38747025255575fd1b024e
#
_cell.length_a   1.000
_cell.length_b   1.000
_cell.length_c   1.000
_cell.angle_alpha   90.00
_cell.angle_beta   90.00
_cell.angle_gamma   90.00
#
_symmetry.space_group_name_H-M   'P 1'
#
loop_
_entity.id
_entity.type
_entity.pdbx_description
1 polymer ?
#
loop_
_entity_poly.entity_id
_entity_poly.type
_entity_poly.pdbx_seq_one_letter_code
_entity_poly.pdbx_strand_id
1 'polypeptide(L)'
;MTAGESGAPAGGAPVIVIPAFEAEATLPAVLRGLRDVLPGATVIVVDDGSRDGTAAAAAAHGAVVVRLPANEGKGRALARGVHAALERGADAVVTMDADGQHPAECVPALLAPLTAGRADLVVGARRRGDGPMPWPRRCTNWLSSALVSRALGLQVPDSQSGFRAFTRRVAETVRPECARYEFETEFLFLAAQSGCRLAAVPVPTVYGGAASHFRHGADTWRLSRVFLRHWRAIAFGPRT
;
A
#
# COMPACT_ATOMS: atom_id res chain seq x y z
N MET A 1 5.42 0.87 -37.96
CA MET A 1 5.42 -0.28 -37.02
C MET A 1 6.68 -0.14 -36.17
N THR A 2 6.56 0.54 -35.04
CA THR A 2 7.65 0.64 -34.05
C THR A 2 7.20 -0.18 -32.85
N ALA A 3 7.85 -1.34 -32.67
CA ALA A 3 7.68 -2.19 -31.50
C ALA A 3 8.05 -1.39 -30.25
N GLY A 4 7.09 -1.22 -29.33
CA GLY A 4 7.33 -0.63 -28.03
C GLY A 4 8.34 -1.48 -27.25
N GLU A 5 9.47 -0.89 -26.90
CA GLU A 5 10.46 -1.49 -26.02
C GLU A 5 9.80 -1.83 -24.70
N SER A 6 9.59 -3.11 -24.47
CA SER A 6 9.27 -3.70 -23.18
C SER A 6 10.53 -3.52 -22.30
N GLY A 7 10.59 -2.42 -21.56
CA GLY A 7 11.63 -2.19 -20.58
C GLY A 7 11.56 -3.28 -19.50
N ALA A 8 12.48 -4.24 -19.56
CA ALA A 8 12.76 -5.12 -18.43
C ALA A 8 13.12 -4.24 -17.22
N PRO A 9 12.65 -4.55 -16.00
CA PRO A 9 13.02 -3.76 -14.82
C PRO A 9 14.53 -3.85 -14.63
N ALA A 10 15.22 -2.73 -14.74
CA ALA A 10 16.60 -2.60 -14.31
C ALA A 10 16.66 -3.04 -12.83
N GLY A 11 17.58 -3.94 -12.49
CA GLY A 11 17.61 -4.63 -11.21
C GLY A 11 18.04 -3.78 -10.01
N GLY A 12 17.36 -2.65 -9.77
CA GLY A 12 17.49 -1.88 -8.54
C GLY A 12 16.79 -2.56 -7.37
N ALA A 13 17.35 -2.45 -6.16
CA ALA A 13 16.71 -2.99 -4.96
C ALA A 13 15.37 -2.29 -4.68
N PRO A 14 14.34 -3.04 -4.25
CA PRO A 14 13.06 -2.45 -3.87
C PRO A 14 13.23 -1.56 -2.64
N VAL A 15 12.48 -0.47 -2.60
CA VAL A 15 12.39 0.40 -1.41
C VAL A 15 11.07 0.13 -0.69
N ILE A 16 11.16 -0.14 0.61
CA ILE A 16 9.98 -0.39 1.44
C ILE A 16 9.58 0.92 2.13
N VAL A 17 8.31 1.30 2.03
CA VAL A 17 7.74 2.51 2.64
C VAL A 17 6.74 2.10 3.72
N ILE A 18 6.98 2.56 4.94
CA ILE A 18 6.16 2.27 6.12
C ILE A 18 5.65 3.59 6.72
N PRO A 19 4.37 3.91 6.54
CA PRO A 19 3.76 5.01 7.29
C PRO A 19 3.59 4.57 8.75
N ALA A 20 4.04 5.38 9.69
CA ALA A 20 4.00 5.09 11.12
C ALA A 20 3.44 6.28 11.92
N PHE A 21 2.54 6.00 12.84
CA PHE A 21 2.03 6.95 13.81
C PHE A 21 1.81 6.24 15.15
N GLU A 22 2.53 6.68 16.18
CA GLU A 22 2.52 6.08 17.52
C GLU A 22 2.72 4.54 17.48
N ALA A 23 3.79 4.12 16.78
CA ALA A 23 4.08 2.73 16.47
C ALA A 23 5.37 2.21 17.16
N GLU A 24 5.86 2.89 18.19
CA GLU A 24 7.09 2.52 18.93
C GLU A 24 7.11 1.04 19.35
N ALA A 25 5.96 0.52 19.78
CA ALA A 25 5.86 -0.85 20.28
C ALA A 25 5.92 -1.92 19.16
N THR A 26 5.44 -1.64 17.96
CA THR A 26 5.28 -2.64 16.89
C THR A 26 6.36 -2.54 15.80
N LEU A 27 6.78 -1.34 15.49
CA LEU A 27 7.72 -1.04 14.41
C LEU A 27 9.06 -1.80 14.49
N PRO A 28 9.70 -1.98 15.67
CA PRO A 28 10.93 -2.72 15.79
C PRO A 28 10.85 -4.18 15.30
N ALA A 29 9.74 -4.85 15.54
CA ALA A 29 9.52 -6.22 15.06
C ALA A 29 9.37 -6.27 13.54
N VAL A 30 8.62 -5.31 12.96
CA VAL A 30 8.44 -5.19 11.51
C VAL A 30 9.80 -4.97 10.81
N LEU A 31 10.62 -4.04 11.34
CA LEU A 31 11.92 -3.72 10.75
C LEU A 31 12.92 -4.88 10.85
N ARG A 32 12.92 -5.64 11.95
CA ARG A 32 13.72 -6.85 12.07
C ARG A 32 13.31 -7.90 11.04
N GLY A 33 11.99 -8.21 10.94
CA GLY A 33 11.50 -9.17 9.95
C GLY A 33 11.85 -8.79 8.51
N LEU A 34 11.77 -7.50 8.17
CA LEU A 34 12.20 -7.03 6.84
C LEU A 34 13.69 -7.21 6.59
N ARG A 35 14.53 -6.95 7.58
CA ARG A 35 15.98 -7.15 7.47
C ARG A 35 16.34 -8.62 7.25
N ASP A 36 15.65 -9.52 7.92
CA ASP A 36 15.89 -10.96 7.81
C ASP A 36 15.51 -11.50 6.42
N VAL A 37 14.43 -10.99 5.84
CA VAL A 37 13.90 -11.44 4.53
C VAL A 37 14.57 -10.74 3.36
N LEU A 38 14.91 -9.46 3.50
CA LEU A 38 15.46 -8.62 2.44
C LEU A 38 16.70 -7.86 2.94
N PRO A 39 17.79 -8.57 3.22
CA PRO A 39 19.02 -7.92 3.66
C PRO A 39 19.51 -6.95 2.58
N GLY A 40 19.73 -5.69 2.98
CA GLY A 40 20.17 -4.62 2.06
C GLY A 40 19.04 -3.83 1.37
N ALA A 41 17.77 -4.19 1.56
CA ALA A 41 16.68 -3.33 1.08
C ALA A 41 16.62 -2.02 1.88
N THR A 42 16.43 -0.91 1.18
CA THR A 42 16.19 0.38 1.84
C THR A 42 14.78 0.41 2.41
N VAL A 43 14.67 0.68 3.70
CA VAL A 43 13.38 0.88 4.39
C VAL A 43 13.25 2.36 4.74
N ILE A 44 12.17 2.99 4.30
CA ILE A 44 11.79 4.37 4.63
C ILE A 44 10.60 4.30 5.58
N VAL A 45 10.79 4.80 6.79
CA VAL A 45 9.71 4.99 7.76
C VAL A 45 9.28 6.45 7.72
N VAL A 46 8.01 6.68 7.42
CA VAL A 46 7.43 8.03 7.49
C VAL A 46 6.70 8.18 8.82
N ASP A 47 7.32 8.88 9.76
CA ASP A 47 6.73 9.22 11.06
C ASP A 47 5.74 10.37 10.88
N ASP A 48 4.46 10.07 10.94
CA ASP A 48 3.35 11.01 10.74
C ASP A 48 3.08 11.84 12.00
N GLY A 49 4.13 12.46 12.54
CA GLY A 49 4.04 13.37 13.69
C GLY A 49 3.79 12.66 15.03
N SER A 50 4.40 11.50 15.26
CA SER A 50 4.31 10.77 16.53
C SER A 50 4.89 11.56 17.71
N ARG A 51 4.34 11.31 18.88
CA ARG A 51 4.80 11.86 20.16
C ARG A 51 5.60 10.86 21.00
N ASP A 52 5.51 9.57 20.64
CA ASP A 52 6.26 8.46 21.25
C ASP A 52 7.64 8.31 20.61
N GLY A 53 8.34 7.22 20.92
CA GLY A 53 9.65 6.88 20.39
C GLY A 53 9.68 6.32 18.97
N THR A 54 8.59 6.42 18.16
CA THR A 54 8.49 5.83 16.82
C THR A 54 9.68 6.20 15.91
N ALA A 55 10.03 7.48 15.80
CA ALA A 55 11.14 7.92 14.95
C ALA A 55 12.50 7.38 15.44
N ALA A 56 12.72 7.39 16.77
CA ALA A 56 13.94 6.86 17.37
C ALA A 56 14.08 5.34 17.16
N ALA A 57 12.97 4.61 17.32
CA ALA A 57 12.91 3.17 17.07
C ALA A 57 13.21 2.84 15.61
N ALA A 58 12.68 3.60 14.66
CA ALA A 58 12.98 3.46 13.24
C ALA A 58 14.47 3.64 12.93
N ALA A 59 15.05 4.74 13.43
CA ALA A 59 16.48 5.06 13.22
C ALA A 59 17.39 3.99 13.85
N ALA A 60 17.10 3.54 15.06
CA ALA A 60 17.87 2.49 15.75
C ALA A 60 17.89 1.15 15.00
N HIS A 61 16.89 0.89 14.16
CA HIS A 61 16.81 -0.30 13.30
C HIS A 61 17.31 -0.06 11.86
N GLY A 62 17.97 1.08 11.60
CA GLY A 62 18.61 1.37 10.31
C GLY A 62 17.66 1.84 9.20
N ALA A 63 16.43 2.21 9.54
CA ALA A 63 15.51 2.80 8.57
C ALA A 63 15.87 4.27 8.28
N VAL A 64 15.60 4.71 7.06
CA VAL A 64 15.59 6.12 6.70
C VAL A 64 14.31 6.75 7.27
N VAL A 65 14.44 7.74 8.14
CA VAL A 65 13.30 8.38 8.79
C VAL A 65 12.93 9.67 8.07
N VAL A 66 11.66 9.76 7.63
CA VAL A 66 11.04 11.00 7.16
C VAL A 66 10.02 11.43 8.22
N ARG A 67 10.31 12.49 8.96
CA ARG A 67 9.43 12.95 10.03
C ARG A 67 8.56 14.12 9.58
N LEU A 68 7.24 13.99 9.76
CA LEU A 68 6.28 15.07 9.52
C LEU A 68 6.10 15.92 10.81
N PRO A 69 5.82 17.22 10.67
CA PRO A 69 5.68 18.11 11.84
C PRO A 69 4.40 17.83 12.65
N ALA A 70 3.39 17.22 12.03
CA ALA A 70 2.12 16.86 12.65
C ALA A 70 1.49 15.69 11.90
N ASN A 71 0.46 15.05 12.50
CA ASN A 71 -0.30 14.00 11.85
C ASN A 71 -1.11 14.55 10.67
N GLU A 72 -0.64 14.25 9.45
CA GLU A 72 -1.30 14.60 8.19
C GLU A 72 -2.18 13.46 7.65
N GLY A 73 -2.05 12.27 8.20
CA GLY A 73 -2.78 11.04 7.85
C GLY A 73 -1.99 10.10 6.95
N LYS A 74 -2.34 8.81 7.06
CA LYS A 74 -1.64 7.69 6.41
C LYS A 74 -1.39 7.91 4.91
N GLY A 75 -2.39 8.42 4.18
CA GLY A 75 -2.25 8.64 2.74
C GLY A 75 -1.17 9.67 2.40
N ARG A 76 -1.09 10.77 3.16
CA ARG A 76 -0.04 11.78 2.98
C ARG A 76 1.33 11.25 3.38
N ALA A 77 1.41 10.49 4.48
CA ALA A 77 2.64 9.84 4.87
C ALA A 77 3.14 8.87 3.78
N LEU A 78 2.24 8.06 3.19
CA LEU A 78 2.58 7.20 2.06
C LEU A 78 3.08 8.01 0.86
N ALA A 79 2.40 9.08 0.47
CA ALA A 79 2.84 9.93 -0.65
C ALA A 79 4.24 10.52 -0.43
N ARG A 80 4.56 10.96 0.79
CA ARG A 80 5.90 11.45 1.16
C ARG A 80 6.95 10.35 1.09
N GLY A 81 6.62 9.15 1.58
CA GLY A 81 7.51 8.00 1.52
C GLY A 81 7.79 7.53 0.10
N VAL A 82 6.77 7.47 -0.76
CA VAL A 82 6.92 7.14 -2.19
C VAL A 82 7.81 8.17 -2.89
N HIS A 83 7.61 9.46 -2.62
CA HIS A 83 8.47 10.51 -3.16
C HIS A 83 9.92 10.32 -2.73
N ALA A 84 10.18 10.09 -1.44
CA ALA A 84 11.51 9.84 -0.92
C ALA A 84 12.15 8.55 -1.48
N ALA A 85 11.34 7.54 -1.82
CA ALA A 85 11.80 6.33 -2.50
C ALA A 85 12.24 6.63 -3.95
N LEU A 86 11.46 7.43 -4.68
CA LEU A 86 11.79 7.85 -6.04
C LEU A 86 13.07 8.68 -6.11
N GLU A 87 13.29 9.60 -5.16
CA GLU A 87 14.52 10.39 -5.03
C GLU A 87 15.76 9.51 -4.80
N ARG A 88 15.58 8.33 -4.20
CA ARG A 88 16.64 7.33 -3.97
C ARG A 88 16.80 6.34 -5.13
N GLY A 89 16.12 6.58 -6.24
CA GLY A 89 16.27 5.74 -7.42
C GLY A 89 15.52 4.41 -7.34
N ALA A 90 14.47 4.28 -6.51
CA ALA A 90 13.70 3.04 -6.41
C ALA A 90 13.12 2.62 -7.78
N ASP A 91 13.36 1.38 -8.21
CA ASP A 91 12.72 0.78 -9.38
C ASP A 91 11.38 0.12 -9.04
N ALA A 92 11.25 -0.31 -7.80
CA ALA A 92 10.00 -0.80 -7.23
C ALA A 92 9.82 -0.27 -5.81
N VAL A 93 8.58 -0.02 -5.43
CA VAL A 93 8.20 0.40 -4.08
C VAL A 93 7.28 -0.65 -3.49
N VAL A 94 7.54 -1.01 -2.22
CA VAL A 94 6.64 -1.82 -1.42
C VAL A 94 6.09 -0.95 -0.30
N THR A 95 4.77 -0.91 -0.14
CA THR A 95 4.13 -0.27 1.02
C THR A 95 3.67 -1.34 2.00
N MET A 96 3.85 -1.13 3.29
CA MET A 96 3.31 -1.98 4.34
C MET A 96 3.06 -1.17 5.63
N ASP A 97 2.17 -1.67 6.48
CA ASP A 97 1.79 -0.99 7.71
C ASP A 97 2.77 -1.28 8.86
N ALA A 98 2.87 -0.34 9.81
CA ALA A 98 3.76 -0.44 10.97
C ALA A 98 3.22 -1.33 12.10
N ASP A 99 1.99 -1.88 11.96
CA ASP A 99 1.26 -2.62 13.00
C ASP A 99 1.62 -4.12 13.09
N GLY A 100 2.48 -4.61 12.18
CA GLY A 100 2.91 -6.01 12.13
C GLY A 100 1.87 -6.99 11.59
N GLN A 101 0.74 -6.51 11.04
CA GLN A 101 -0.29 -7.39 10.45
C GLN A 101 0.12 -7.99 9.09
N HIS A 102 1.16 -7.45 8.48
CA HIS A 102 1.71 -7.92 7.21
C HIS A 102 3.04 -8.65 7.43
N PRO A 103 3.11 -9.98 7.21
CA PRO A 103 4.36 -10.72 7.36
C PRO A 103 5.41 -10.27 6.32
N ALA A 104 6.62 -9.96 6.79
CA ALA A 104 7.72 -9.56 5.91
C ALA A 104 8.07 -10.64 4.88
N GLU A 105 7.88 -11.91 5.24
CA GLU A 105 8.11 -13.09 4.41
C GLU A 105 7.25 -13.10 3.12
N CYS A 106 6.18 -12.32 3.10
CA CYS A 106 5.32 -12.18 1.91
C CYS A 106 5.85 -11.15 0.90
N VAL A 107 6.82 -10.30 1.26
CA VAL A 107 7.35 -9.27 0.36
C VAL A 107 7.92 -9.85 -0.93
N PRO A 108 8.72 -10.93 -0.93
CA PRO A 108 9.21 -11.54 -2.16
C PRO A 108 8.08 -12.01 -3.09
N ALA A 109 6.98 -12.54 -2.53
CA ALA A 109 5.83 -12.97 -3.32
C ALA A 109 5.09 -11.79 -3.97
N LEU A 110 5.04 -10.61 -3.31
CA LEU A 110 4.51 -9.39 -3.92
C LEU A 110 5.39 -8.87 -5.05
N LEU A 111 6.70 -8.97 -4.90
CA LEU A 111 7.67 -8.49 -5.91
C LEU A 111 7.73 -9.39 -7.14
N ALA A 112 7.49 -10.69 -6.99
CA ALA A 112 7.64 -11.68 -8.08
C ALA A 112 6.84 -11.36 -9.35
N PRO A 113 5.57 -10.91 -9.32
CA PRO A 113 4.87 -10.51 -10.54
C PRO A 113 5.43 -9.25 -11.20
N LEU A 114 6.01 -8.31 -10.42
CA LEU A 114 6.66 -7.10 -10.94
C LEU A 114 7.96 -7.46 -11.66
N THR A 115 8.83 -8.23 -11.01
CA THR A 115 10.12 -8.65 -11.59
C THR A 115 9.95 -9.52 -12.83
N ALA A 116 8.87 -10.33 -12.88
CA ALA A 116 8.50 -11.10 -14.06
C ALA A 116 7.84 -10.27 -15.17
N GLY A 117 7.67 -8.96 -14.99
CA GLY A 117 7.02 -8.09 -15.96
C GLY A 117 5.54 -8.43 -16.20
N ARG A 118 4.88 -9.17 -15.30
CA ARG A 118 3.48 -9.59 -15.45
C ARG A 118 2.46 -8.62 -14.84
N ALA A 119 2.92 -7.76 -13.93
CA ALA A 119 2.11 -6.74 -13.30
C ALA A 119 2.91 -5.45 -13.11
N ASP A 120 2.23 -4.33 -12.98
CA ASP A 120 2.79 -3.03 -12.65
C ASP A 120 2.46 -2.65 -11.20
N LEU A 121 1.35 -3.20 -10.68
CA LEU A 121 0.87 -3.05 -9.30
C LEU A 121 0.39 -4.41 -8.77
N VAL A 122 0.86 -4.80 -7.60
CA VAL A 122 0.47 -6.03 -6.90
C VAL A 122 -0.12 -5.68 -5.54
N VAL A 123 -1.28 -6.25 -5.23
CA VAL A 123 -1.97 -6.08 -3.94
C VAL A 123 -1.83 -7.37 -3.14
N GLY A 124 -1.32 -7.29 -1.92
CA GLY A 124 -1.36 -8.36 -0.94
C GLY A 124 -2.79 -8.49 -0.39
N ALA A 125 -3.52 -9.47 -0.87
CA ALA A 125 -4.91 -9.68 -0.51
C ALA A 125 -5.01 -10.62 0.69
N ARG A 126 -5.61 -10.15 1.77
CA ARG A 126 -5.87 -10.95 2.97
C ARG A 126 -6.78 -12.12 2.64
N ARG A 127 -6.44 -13.32 3.12
CA ARG A 127 -7.28 -14.50 2.96
C ARG A 127 -8.60 -14.30 3.72
N ARG A 128 -9.71 -14.56 3.06
CA ARG A 128 -11.03 -14.51 3.70
C ARG A 128 -11.14 -15.66 4.69
N GLY A 129 -11.39 -15.34 5.96
CA GLY A 129 -11.54 -16.34 7.01
C GLY A 129 -10.40 -16.42 8.02
N ASP A 130 -9.26 -15.81 7.75
CA ASP A 130 -8.14 -15.76 8.70
C ASP A 130 -8.45 -14.71 9.80
N GLY A 131 -9.17 -15.14 10.86
CA GLY A 131 -9.34 -14.41 12.10
C GLY A 131 -10.57 -13.49 12.26
N PRO A 132 -10.76 -12.86 13.45
CA PRO A 132 -11.96 -12.16 13.84
C PRO A 132 -12.03 -10.73 13.32
N MET A 133 -12.31 -10.56 12.01
CA MET A 133 -12.63 -9.22 11.50
C MET A 133 -14.07 -8.86 11.89
N PRO A 134 -14.33 -7.71 12.54
CA PRO A 134 -15.69 -7.27 12.87
C PRO A 134 -16.59 -7.25 11.64
N TRP A 135 -17.80 -7.78 11.76
CA TRP A 135 -18.77 -7.90 10.67
C TRP A 135 -18.98 -6.61 9.85
N PRO A 136 -19.13 -5.41 10.44
CA PRO A 136 -19.31 -4.18 9.65
C PRO A 136 -18.10 -3.89 8.75
N ARG A 137 -16.88 -4.16 9.23
CA ARG A 137 -15.63 -3.95 8.46
C ARG A 137 -15.52 -4.95 7.30
N ARG A 138 -15.99 -6.20 7.52
CA ARG A 138 -16.04 -7.21 6.43
C ARG A 138 -16.98 -6.78 5.31
N CYS A 139 -18.17 -6.27 5.65
CA CYS A 139 -19.14 -5.79 4.67
C CYS A 139 -18.62 -4.58 3.89
N THR A 140 -18.02 -3.59 4.57
CA THR A 140 -17.46 -2.40 3.94
C THR A 140 -16.30 -2.76 3.00
N ASN A 141 -15.40 -3.64 3.42
CA ASN A 141 -14.29 -4.08 2.58
C ASN A 141 -14.78 -4.91 1.38
N TRP A 142 -15.76 -5.81 1.60
CA TRP A 142 -16.35 -6.59 0.51
C TRP A 142 -17.03 -5.69 -0.53
N LEU A 143 -17.87 -4.74 -0.09
CA LEU A 143 -18.56 -3.80 -0.99
C LEU A 143 -17.56 -2.93 -1.74
N SER A 144 -16.57 -2.38 -1.04
CA SER A 144 -15.49 -1.60 -1.64
C SER A 144 -14.75 -2.40 -2.71
N SER A 145 -14.34 -3.64 -2.39
CA SER A 145 -13.62 -4.50 -3.33
C SER A 145 -14.49 -4.89 -4.53
N ALA A 146 -15.79 -5.14 -4.34
CA ALA A 146 -16.71 -5.44 -5.44
C ALA A 146 -16.89 -4.24 -6.39
N LEU A 147 -17.06 -3.02 -5.84
CA LEU A 147 -17.19 -1.81 -6.64
C LEU A 147 -15.91 -1.49 -7.40
N VAL A 148 -14.75 -1.62 -6.74
CA VAL A 148 -13.44 -1.46 -7.40
C VAL A 148 -13.26 -2.50 -8.49
N SER A 149 -13.53 -3.78 -8.21
CA SER A 149 -13.41 -4.87 -9.20
C SER A 149 -14.27 -4.63 -10.43
N ARG A 150 -15.52 -4.16 -10.23
CA ARG A 150 -16.43 -3.81 -11.34
C ARG A 150 -15.87 -2.65 -12.16
N ALA A 151 -15.38 -1.59 -11.51
CA ALA A 151 -14.85 -0.41 -12.18
C ALA A 151 -13.60 -0.71 -13.01
N LEU A 152 -12.80 -1.68 -12.56
CA LEU A 152 -11.52 -2.02 -13.20
C LEU A 152 -11.65 -3.18 -14.21
N GLY A 153 -12.78 -3.89 -14.22
CA GLY A 153 -12.94 -5.12 -15.00
C GLY A 153 -12.01 -6.26 -14.55
N LEU A 154 -11.47 -6.17 -13.32
CA LEU A 154 -10.49 -7.07 -12.73
C LEU A 154 -10.92 -7.48 -11.32
N GLN A 155 -10.58 -8.68 -10.90
CA GLN A 155 -10.82 -9.10 -9.52
C GLN A 155 -9.79 -8.47 -8.58
N VAL A 156 -10.26 -7.57 -7.68
CA VAL A 156 -9.49 -6.97 -6.60
C VAL A 156 -10.02 -7.51 -5.26
N PRO A 157 -9.41 -8.56 -4.69
CA PRO A 157 -9.95 -9.25 -3.52
C PRO A 157 -9.96 -8.38 -2.25
N ASP A 158 -9.02 -7.42 -2.14
CA ASP A 158 -8.85 -6.55 -0.99
C ASP A 158 -8.41 -5.14 -1.41
N SER A 159 -9.38 -4.27 -1.68
CA SER A 159 -9.12 -2.89 -2.13
C SER A 159 -8.55 -1.98 -1.04
N GLN A 160 -8.69 -2.37 0.23
CA GLN A 160 -8.25 -1.59 1.39
C GLN A 160 -6.91 -2.09 1.97
N SER A 161 -6.26 -3.07 1.34
CA SER A 161 -4.95 -3.52 1.77
C SER A 161 -3.90 -2.44 1.54
N GLY A 162 -3.14 -2.08 2.59
CA GLY A 162 -1.97 -1.22 2.52
C GLY A 162 -0.70 -1.95 2.07
N PHE A 163 -0.76 -3.29 1.99
CA PHE A 163 0.38 -4.12 1.59
C PHE A 163 0.41 -4.26 0.06
N ARG A 164 1.25 -3.48 -0.58
CA ARG A 164 1.32 -3.37 -2.05
C ARG A 164 2.76 -3.33 -2.52
N ALA A 165 2.97 -3.82 -3.74
CA ALA A 165 4.21 -3.58 -4.46
C ALA A 165 3.88 -2.98 -5.83
N PHE A 166 4.66 -2.01 -6.29
CA PHE A 166 4.44 -1.37 -7.58
C PHE A 166 5.74 -0.85 -8.18
N THR A 167 5.74 -0.75 -9.51
CA THR A 167 6.90 -0.29 -10.28
C THR A 167 7.12 1.22 -10.11
N ARG A 168 8.34 1.68 -10.44
CA ARG A 168 8.68 3.10 -10.53
C ARG A 168 7.67 3.87 -11.39
N ARG A 169 7.27 3.32 -12.55
CA ARG A 169 6.27 3.93 -13.43
C ARG A 169 4.96 4.24 -12.69
N VAL A 170 4.46 3.30 -11.90
CA VAL A 170 3.24 3.50 -11.09
C VAL A 170 3.48 4.57 -10.03
N ALA A 171 4.62 4.53 -9.32
CA ALA A 171 4.98 5.53 -8.32
C ALA A 171 5.05 6.96 -8.89
N GLU A 172 5.48 7.12 -10.14
CA GLU A 172 5.59 8.41 -10.81
C GLU A 172 4.26 8.92 -11.36
N THR A 173 3.38 8.03 -11.83
CA THR A 173 2.14 8.40 -12.53
C THR A 173 0.91 8.44 -11.65
N VAL A 174 0.84 7.59 -10.63
CA VAL A 174 -0.32 7.46 -9.75
C VAL A 174 -0.17 8.36 -8.54
N ARG A 175 -0.95 9.43 -8.47
CA ARG A 175 -0.88 10.45 -7.41
C ARG A 175 -2.24 10.63 -6.74
N PRO A 176 -2.56 9.82 -5.72
CA PRO A 176 -3.80 9.99 -4.95
C PRO A 176 -3.77 11.31 -4.17
N GLU A 177 -4.93 11.95 -4.08
CA GLU A 177 -5.11 13.20 -3.31
C GLU A 177 -5.64 12.94 -1.90
N CYS A 178 -6.19 11.75 -1.66
CA CYS A 178 -6.77 11.38 -0.37
C CYS A 178 -5.70 11.26 0.71
N ALA A 179 -5.99 11.79 1.90
CA ALA A 179 -5.01 11.89 2.97
C ALA A 179 -5.04 10.71 3.96
N ARG A 180 -6.12 9.91 3.99
CA ARG A 180 -6.36 8.87 5.01
C ARG A 180 -6.60 7.50 4.37
N TYR A 181 -7.47 6.67 4.96
CA TYR A 181 -7.76 5.28 4.54
C TYR A 181 -8.41 5.14 3.15
N GLU A 182 -8.99 6.20 2.61
CA GLU A 182 -9.50 6.23 1.25
C GLU A 182 -8.38 6.24 0.18
N PHE A 183 -7.17 6.58 0.58
CA PHE A 183 -5.97 6.59 -0.29
C PHE A 183 -5.78 5.27 -1.02
N GLU A 184 -5.91 4.14 -0.31
CA GLU A 184 -5.72 2.81 -0.89
C GLU A 184 -6.69 2.53 -2.03
N THR A 185 -7.93 2.95 -1.87
CA THR A 185 -8.98 2.77 -2.89
C THR A 185 -8.76 3.72 -4.08
N GLU A 186 -8.46 5.01 -3.82
CA GLU A 186 -8.18 5.98 -4.87
C GLU A 186 -6.96 5.59 -5.69
N PHE A 187 -5.90 5.09 -5.04
CA PHE A 187 -4.69 4.61 -5.71
C PHE A 187 -5.01 3.52 -6.75
N LEU A 188 -5.90 2.58 -6.43
CA LEU A 188 -6.31 1.52 -7.36
C LEU A 188 -7.07 2.08 -8.56
N PHE A 189 -7.99 3.02 -8.36
CA PHE A 189 -8.71 3.67 -9.46
C PHE A 189 -7.75 4.41 -10.39
N LEU A 190 -6.83 5.19 -9.84
CA LEU A 190 -5.86 5.95 -10.64
C LEU A 190 -4.89 5.03 -11.38
N ALA A 191 -4.40 3.97 -10.75
CA ALA A 191 -3.53 2.98 -11.36
C ALA A 191 -4.20 2.31 -12.57
N ALA A 192 -5.47 1.92 -12.42
CA ALA A 192 -6.21 1.32 -13.52
C ALA A 192 -6.49 2.32 -14.66
N GLN A 193 -6.86 3.56 -14.33
CA GLN A 193 -7.05 4.62 -15.33
C GLN A 193 -5.77 4.95 -16.11
N SER A 194 -4.60 4.72 -15.48
CA SER A 194 -3.28 4.86 -16.12
C SER A 194 -2.86 3.63 -16.93
N GLY A 195 -3.74 2.64 -17.11
CA GLY A 195 -3.46 1.42 -17.86
C GLY A 195 -2.46 0.49 -17.18
N CYS A 196 -2.33 0.56 -15.85
CA CYS A 196 -1.45 -0.32 -15.08
C CYS A 196 -2.05 -1.73 -14.99
N ARG A 197 -1.20 -2.74 -15.19
CA ARG A 197 -1.58 -4.15 -14.98
C ARG A 197 -1.58 -4.46 -13.50
N LEU A 198 -2.74 -4.84 -12.97
CA LEU A 198 -2.92 -5.19 -11.57
C LEU A 198 -2.86 -6.70 -11.38
N ALA A 199 -2.24 -7.13 -10.28
CA ALA A 199 -2.30 -8.51 -9.79
C ALA A 199 -2.60 -8.52 -8.29
N ALA A 200 -3.05 -9.65 -7.77
CA ALA A 200 -3.25 -9.88 -6.35
C ALA A 200 -2.53 -11.15 -5.92
N VAL A 201 -1.88 -11.09 -4.76
CA VAL A 201 -1.21 -12.23 -4.13
C VAL A 201 -1.88 -12.50 -2.79
N PRO A 202 -2.34 -13.71 -2.50
CA PRO A 202 -2.92 -14.03 -1.22
C PRO A 202 -1.85 -13.99 -0.12
N VAL A 203 -2.13 -13.21 0.94
CA VAL A 203 -1.25 -13.08 2.10
C VAL A 203 -2.00 -13.48 3.37
N PRO A 204 -1.35 -14.15 4.34
CA PRO A 204 -1.94 -14.38 5.64
C PRO A 204 -2.09 -13.06 6.40
N THR A 205 -3.05 -12.99 7.31
CA THR A 205 -3.23 -11.85 8.21
C THR A 205 -2.81 -12.26 9.60
N VAL A 206 -1.84 -11.54 10.16
CA VAL A 206 -1.48 -11.71 11.57
C VAL A 206 -2.33 -10.73 12.38
N TYR A 207 -3.25 -11.26 13.17
CA TYR A 207 -4.03 -10.45 14.10
C TYR A 207 -3.21 -10.23 15.38
N GLY A 208 -2.40 -9.17 15.40
CA GLY A 208 -1.82 -8.63 16.62
C GLY A 208 -2.84 -7.68 17.29
N GLY A 209 -2.89 -7.62 18.62
CA GLY A 209 -3.85 -6.84 19.39
C GLY A 209 -3.75 -5.30 19.26
N ALA A 210 -3.17 -4.78 18.19
CA ALA A 210 -3.08 -3.35 17.93
C ALA A 210 -4.48 -2.77 17.65
N ALA A 211 -4.85 -1.72 18.38
CA ALA A 211 -6.11 -1.01 18.20
C ALA A 211 -6.20 -0.40 16.79
N SER A 212 -7.29 -0.67 16.09
CA SER A 212 -7.53 -0.08 14.77
C SER A 212 -7.93 1.39 14.92
N HIS A 213 -7.19 2.31 14.29
CA HIS A 213 -7.51 3.73 14.24
C HIS A 213 -8.64 4.09 13.25
N PHE A 214 -9.35 3.11 12.71
CA PHE A 214 -10.45 3.30 11.76
C PHE A 214 -11.71 3.85 12.46
N ARG A 215 -12.15 5.05 12.05
CA ARG A 215 -13.35 5.74 12.55
C ARG A 215 -14.54 5.45 11.62
N HIS A 216 -15.39 4.47 11.99
CA HIS A 216 -16.43 3.88 11.14
C HIS A 216 -17.30 4.89 10.37
N GLY A 217 -17.78 5.97 10.97
CA GLY A 217 -18.62 6.95 10.29
C GLY A 217 -17.88 7.85 9.31
N ALA A 218 -16.79 8.48 9.80
CA ALA A 218 -16.04 9.46 9.01
C ALA A 218 -15.29 8.81 7.83
N ASP A 219 -14.72 7.63 8.04
CA ASP A 219 -13.92 6.98 6.99
C ASP A 219 -14.83 6.32 5.93
N THR A 220 -16.01 5.81 6.32
CA THR A 220 -17.03 5.35 5.35
C THR A 220 -17.54 6.51 4.48
N TRP A 221 -17.79 7.68 5.07
CA TRP A 221 -18.19 8.87 4.31
C TRP A 221 -17.09 9.32 3.32
N ARG A 222 -15.82 9.35 3.74
CA ARG A 222 -14.70 9.69 2.86
C ARG A 222 -14.57 8.69 1.70
N LEU A 223 -14.68 7.40 2.00
CA LEU A 223 -14.66 6.34 0.99
C LEU A 223 -15.80 6.51 -0.04
N SER A 224 -17.01 6.88 0.41
CA SER A 224 -18.15 7.14 -0.49
C SER A 224 -17.85 8.30 -1.46
N ARG A 225 -17.12 9.33 -1.04
CA ARG A 225 -16.70 10.43 -1.92
C ARG A 225 -15.74 9.97 -3.02
N VAL A 226 -14.84 9.02 -2.74
CA VAL A 226 -13.98 8.42 -3.76
C VAL A 226 -14.83 7.69 -4.80
N PHE A 227 -15.79 6.88 -4.37
CA PHE A 227 -16.71 6.20 -5.29
C PHE A 227 -17.53 7.17 -6.12
N LEU A 228 -18.02 8.27 -5.55
CA LEU A 228 -18.72 9.32 -6.28
C LEU A 228 -17.82 10.02 -7.31
N ARG A 229 -16.55 10.28 -6.96
CA ARG A 229 -15.56 10.86 -7.89
C ARG A 229 -15.29 9.94 -9.07
N HIS A 230 -15.25 8.64 -8.85
CA HIS A 230 -14.98 7.62 -9.88
C HIS A 230 -16.22 6.88 -10.37
N TRP A 231 -17.44 7.40 -10.11
CA TRP A 231 -18.71 6.73 -10.41
C TRP A 231 -18.85 6.31 -11.88
N ARG A 232 -18.31 7.08 -12.82
CA ARG A 232 -18.36 6.76 -14.25
C ARG A 232 -17.61 5.46 -14.57
N ALA A 233 -16.43 5.27 -13.98
CA ALA A 233 -15.67 4.02 -14.11
C ALA A 233 -16.45 2.84 -13.53
N ILE A 234 -17.14 3.04 -12.40
CA ILE A 234 -17.96 2.02 -11.75
C ILE A 234 -19.19 1.68 -12.62
N ALA A 235 -19.84 2.66 -13.20
CA ALA A 235 -21.07 2.48 -13.97
C ALA A 235 -20.81 1.86 -15.36
N PHE A 236 -19.77 2.33 -16.05
CA PHE A 236 -19.53 2.01 -17.46
C PHE A 236 -18.31 1.09 -17.69
N GLY A 237 -17.57 0.73 -16.62
CA GLY A 237 -16.36 -0.08 -16.72
C GLY A 237 -15.15 0.70 -17.28
N PRO A 238 -14.02 0.00 -17.49
CA PRO A 238 -12.82 0.61 -18.04
C PRO A 238 -13.10 1.10 -19.49
N ARG A 239 -12.57 2.27 -19.81
CA ARG A 239 -12.56 2.72 -21.22
C ARG A 239 -11.55 1.84 -21.97
N THR A 240 -12.05 1.01 -22.85
CA THR A 240 -11.26 0.24 -23.83
C THR A 240 -10.59 1.19 -24.83
#